data_a54be1328c0ff9e1dee3a8aafdc1168e
#
_entry.id   a54be1328c0ff9e1dee3a8aafdc1168e
#
_cell.length_a   1.000
_cell.length_b   1.000
_cell.length_c   1.000
_cell.angle_alpha   90.00
_cell.angle_beta   90.00
_cell.angle_gamma   90.00
#
_symmetry.space_group_name_H-M   'P 1'
#
loop_
_entity.id
_entity.type
_entity.pdbx_description
1 polymer ?
#
loop_
_entity_poly.entity_id
_entity_poly.type
_entity_poly.pdbx_seq_one_letter_code
_entity_poly.pdbx_strand_id
1 'polypeptide(L)'
;MMRSDKLGYNAPIEVYDHKYYRYSDPDYSITDMPLSQNDYEVMQEAVDMLRQLQDFDQFSEMSDVVSRLQDKLAVTKNNRKPIMHFDNVPDLKGLKLLNPLYNHIAHKQTLGISYQSFSAREPQEYILCPYLLKEFRNRWFLFGSRAADLVLYNLALDRIVSIEPADIPFRENPDFDSEHFFDNVIGVSKNIRNTPRKVRFRAMREQSRYISTKPVHPSQILLEMNEEDGSCIFQIEVVINVEMFSVFMSYGPGVKIIYPKQAFNYMRNKLHEAATLYDEFVGSH
;
A
#
# COMPACT_ATOMS: atom_id res chain seq x y z
N MET A 1 0.85 -18.62 -36.75
CA MET A 1 1.08 -18.32 -35.33
C MET A 1 1.97 -19.37 -34.66
N MET A 2 1.57 -20.65 -34.59
CA MET A 2 2.35 -21.73 -33.96
C MET A 2 3.73 -22.05 -34.57
N ARG A 3 3.97 -21.70 -35.83
CA ARG A 3 5.27 -21.83 -36.55
C ARG A 3 6.17 -20.59 -36.44
N SER A 4 5.79 -19.61 -35.65
CA SER A 4 6.49 -18.32 -35.57
C SER A 4 7.60 -18.35 -34.53
N ASP A 5 8.83 -18.13 -34.95
CA ASP A 5 10.00 -17.94 -34.09
C ASP A 5 9.82 -16.76 -33.12
N LYS A 6 9.06 -15.73 -33.54
CA LYS A 6 8.82 -14.51 -32.74
C LYS A 6 8.00 -14.74 -31.48
N LEU A 7 7.22 -15.83 -31.43
CA LEU A 7 6.37 -16.19 -30.31
C LEU A 7 6.92 -17.39 -29.52
N GLY A 8 8.13 -17.88 -29.86
CA GLY A 8 8.78 -18.96 -29.15
C GLY A 8 8.17 -20.36 -29.34
N TYR A 9 7.04 -20.48 -30.09
CA TYR A 9 6.39 -21.79 -30.24
C TYR A 9 7.17 -22.77 -31.09
N ASN A 10 7.78 -22.31 -32.16
CA ASN A 10 8.58 -23.09 -33.11
C ASN A 10 8.08 -24.52 -33.34
N ALA A 11 6.75 -24.67 -33.32
CA ALA A 11 6.09 -25.96 -33.29
C ALA A 11 6.41 -26.75 -34.57
N PRO A 12 6.93 -27.98 -34.47
CA PRO A 12 7.26 -28.83 -35.61
C PRO A 12 6.00 -29.43 -36.19
N ILE A 13 5.17 -28.61 -36.87
CA ILE A 13 3.88 -29.01 -37.45
C ILE A 13 4.11 -29.48 -38.86
N GLU A 14 3.69 -30.73 -39.16
CA GLU A 14 3.57 -31.28 -40.49
C GLU A 14 2.12 -31.55 -40.90
N VAL A 15 1.87 -31.49 -42.19
CA VAL A 15 0.54 -31.79 -42.75
C VAL A 15 0.53 -33.29 -43.13
N TYR A 16 -0.44 -34.00 -42.59
CA TYR A 16 -0.66 -35.40 -42.86
C TYR A 16 -1.96 -35.54 -43.65
N ASP A 17 -1.92 -36.39 -44.71
CA ASP A 17 -3.07 -36.70 -45.60
C ASP A 17 -3.78 -35.43 -46.12
N HIS A 18 -3.01 -34.40 -46.50
CA HIS A 18 -3.44 -33.09 -47.05
C HIS A 18 -4.44 -32.27 -46.23
N LYS A 19 -4.89 -32.73 -45.07
CA LYS A 19 -5.88 -32.02 -44.26
C LYS A 19 -5.74 -32.17 -42.75
N TYR A 20 -4.88 -33.05 -42.28
CA TYR A 20 -4.65 -33.23 -40.87
C TYR A 20 -3.30 -32.64 -40.48
N TYR A 21 -3.21 -32.09 -39.27
CA TYR A 21 -1.97 -31.52 -38.70
C TYR A 21 -1.53 -32.41 -37.56
N ARG A 22 -0.21 -32.69 -37.49
CA ARG A 22 0.40 -33.36 -36.35
C ARG A 22 1.75 -32.73 -36.07
N TYR A 23 2.28 -32.96 -34.88
CA TYR A 23 3.67 -32.66 -34.61
C TYR A 23 4.56 -33.76 -35.21
N SER A 24 5.63 -33.35 -35.88
CA SER A 24 6.65 -34.30 -36.39
C SER A 24 7.51 -34.88 -35.28
N ASP A 25 7.57 -34.17 -34.14
CA ASP A 25 8.22 -34.60 -32.91
C ASP A 25 7.13 -35.09 -31.93
N PRO A 26 7.09 -36.40 -31.60
CA PRO A 26 6.08 -36.95 -30.69
C PRO A 26 6.27 -36.48 -29.25
N ASP A 27 7.47 -36.02 -28.86
CA ASP A 27 7.78 -35.52 -27.52
C ASP A 27 7.52 -34.01 -27.42
N TYR A 28 7.17 -33.34 -28.50
CA TYR A 28 6.83 -31.91 -28.50
C TYR A 28 5.49 -31.67 -27.83
N SER A 29 5.49 -30.80 -26.81
CA SER A 29 4.30 -30.29 -26.16
C SER A 29 4.25 -28.76 -26.21
N ILE A 30 3.11 -28.21 -26.58
CA ILE A 30 2.88 -26.75 -26.54
C ILE A 30 2.90 -26.21 -25.11
N THR A 31 2.73 -27.06 -24.12
CA THR A 31 2.84 -26.72 -22.69
C THR A 31 4.28 -26.67 -22.19
N ASP A 32 5.22 -27.32 -22.91
CA ASP A 32 6.65 -27.32 -22.64
C ASP A 32 7.40 -26.26 -23.46
N MET A 33 6.76 -25.14 -23.68
CA MET A 33 7.35 -24.02 -24.42
C MET A 33 8.71 -23.65 -23.85
N PRO A 34 9.78 -23.74 -24.63
CA PRO A 34 11.04 -23.15 -24.21
C PRO A 34 10.84 -21.64 -24.09
N LEU A 35 11.14 -21.09 -22.92
CA LEU A 35 11.17 -19.64 -22.74
C LEU A 35 12.15 -19.05 -23.77
N SER A 36 11.74 -17.99 -24.45
CA SER A 36 12.65 -17.27 -25.34
C SER A 36 13.72 -16.56 -24.54
N GLN A 37 14.84 -16.22 -25.17
CA GLN A 37 15.90 -15.45 -24.50
C GLN A 37 15.36 -14.15 -23.89
N ASN A 38 14.41 -13.49 -24.56
CA ASN A 38 13.74 -12.30 -24.06
C ASN A 38 12.89 -12.58 -22.82
N ASP A 39 12.23 -13.75 -22.77
CA ASP A 39 11.43 -14.13 -21.58
C ASP A 39 12.36 -14.37 -20.38
N TYR A 40 13.53 -14.98 -20.59
CA TYR A 40 14.56 -15.11 -19.57
C TYR A 40 15.04 -13.75 -19.05
N GLU A 41 15.31 -12.80 -19.93
CA GLU A 41 15.74 -11.44 -19.56
C GLU A 41 14.66 -10.71 -18.76
N VAL A 42 13.40 -10.74 -19.21
CA VAL A 42 12.27 -10.13 -18.51
C VAL A 42 12.03 -10.79 -17.14
N MET A 43 12.12 -12.14 -17.08
CA MET A 43 12.00 -12.86 -15.80
C MET A 43 13.15 -12.52 -14.86
N GLN A 44 14.36 -12.37 -15.37
CA GLN A 44 15.52 -11.97 -14.58
C GLN A 44 15.36 -10.55 -14.02
N GLU A 45 14.91 -9.59 -14.84
CA GLU A 45 14.61 -8.24 -14.40
C GLU A 45 13.52 -8.23 -13.32
N ALA A 46 12.46 -9.01 -13.49
CA ALA A 46 11.39 -9.14 -12.50
C ALA A 46 11.89 -9.74 -11.18
N VAL A 47 12.75 -10.77 -11.25
CA VAL A 47 13.40 -11.38 -10.09
C VAL A 47 14.33 -10.40 -9.38
N ASP A 48 15.09 -9.62 -10.12
CA ASP A 48 15.98 -8.59 -9.58
C ASP A 48 15.18 -7.44 -8.92
N MET A 49 14.02 -7.06 -9.48
CA MET A 49 13.07 -6.13 -8.85
C MET A 49 12.47 -6.71 -7.55
N LEU A 50 11.97 -7.94 -7.59
CA LEU A 50 11.42 -8.60 -6.42
C LEU A 50 12.47 -8.74 -5.31
N ARG A 51 13.74 -8.95 -5.68
CA ARG A 51 14.85 -9.01 -4.74
C ARG A 51 15.10 -7.70 -4.01
N GLN A 52 14.91 -6.55 -4.68
CA GLN A 52 15.01 -5.24 -4.06
C GLN A 52 13.83 -4.96 -3.10
N LEU A 53 12.71 -5.67 -3.29
CA LEU A 53 11.57 -5.68 -2.36
C LEU A 53 11.76 -6.72 -1.22
N GLN A 54 12.73 -7.63 -1.32
CA GLN A 54 13.01 -8.68 -0.31
C GLN A 54 13.66 -8.16 0.98
N ASP A 55 14.13 -6.92 1.02
CA ASP A 55 14.50 -6.25 2.26
C ASP A 55 13.30 -6.11 3.22
N PHE A 56 12.08 -6.40 2.74
CA PHE A 56 10.96 -6.77 3.57
C PHE A 56 11.08 -8.25 3.96
N ASP A 57 11.81 -8.54 5.03
CA ASP A 57 12.01 -9.88 5.66
C ASP A 57 10.71 -10.69 5.89
N GLN A 58 9.57 -10.10 5.59
CA GLN A 58 8.23 -10.62 5.84
C GLN A 58 7.71 -11.57 4.77
N PHE A 59 8.35 -11.59 3.61
CA PHE A 59 8.01 -12.49 2.53
C PHE A 59 9.06 -13.61 2.40
N SER A 60 9.41 -14.26 3.51
CA SER A 60 10.38 -15.36 3.52
C SER A 60 10.01 -16.47 2.54
N GLU A 61 8.73 -16.78 2.40
CA GLU A 61 8.23 -17.73 1.39
C GLU A 61 8.43 -17.21 -0.04
N MET A 62 8.29 -15.91 -0.25
CA MET A 62 8.58 -15.27 -1.53
C MET A 62 10.08 -15.28 -1.81
N SER A 63 10.91 -15.11 -0.77
CA SER A 63 12.37 -15.24 -0.85
C SER A 63 12.79 -16.63 -1.35
N ASP A 64 12.18 -17.70 -0.82
CA ASP A 64 12.41 -19.06 -1.25
C ASP A 64 11.96 -19.32 -2.68
N VAL A 65 10.82 -18.76 -3.09
CA VAL A 65 10.33 -18.86 -4.47
C VAL A 65 11.26 -18.10 -5.42
N VAL A 66 11.66 -16.88 -5.07
CA VAL A 66 12.59 -16.07 -5.85
C VAL A 66 13.95 -16.76 -5.95
N SER A 67 14.47 -17.34 -4.86
CA SER A 67 15.73 -18.11 -4.88
C SER A 67 15.63 -19.33 -5.80
N ARG A 68 14.52 -20.07 -5.73
CA ARG A 68 14.28 -21.22 -6.64
C ARG A 68 14.12 -20.81 -8.11
N LEU A 69 13.52 -19.66 -8.38
CA LEU A 69 13.43 -19.09 -9.73
C LEU A 69 14.83 -18.69 -10.22
N GLN A 70 15.66 -18.08 -9.38
CA GLN A 70 17.04 -17.74 -9.71
C GLN A 70 17.87 -18.99 -10.06
N ASP A 71 17.76 -20.05 -9.25
CA ASP A 71 18.46 -21.31 -9.49
C ASP A 71 18.03 -21.94 -10.82
N LYS A 72 16.73 -21.88 -11.15
CA LYS A 72 16.22 -22.41 -12.43
C LYS A 72 16.60 -21.56 -13.64
N LEU A 73 16.75 -20.26 -13.49
CA LEU A 73 17.15 -19.35 -14.54
C LEU A 73 18.66 -19.42 -14.82
N ALA A 74 19.43 -20.28 -14.10
CA ALA A 74 20.87 -20.44 -14.24
C ALA A 74 21.63 -19.10 -14.24
N VAL A 75 21.16 -18.16 -13.45
CA VAL A 75 21.68 -16.82 -13.43
C VAL A 75 23.07 -16.84 -12.80
N THR A 76 24.06 -16.59 -13.59
CA THR A 76 25.40 -16.21 -13.12
C THR A 76 25.22 -15.13 -12.07
N LYS A 77 25.77 -15.32 -10.87
CA LYS A 77 25.75 -14.34 -9.77
C LYS A 77 26.37 -13.02 -10.24
N ASN A 78 25.61 -12.23 -10.96
CA ASN A 78 25.99 -10.88 -11.28
C ASN A 78 25.77 -10.05 -10.01
N ASN A 79 26.86 -9.76 -9.33
CA ASN A 79 26.94 -8.85 -8.20
C ASN A 79 26.71 -7.41 -8.71
N ARG A 80 25.54 -7.17 -9.36
CA ARG A 80 25.15 -5.84 -9.80
C ARG A 80 24.77 -5.03 -8.58
N LYS A 81 25.30 -3.82 -8.46
CA LYS A 81 24.87 -2.86 -7.43
C LYS A 81 23.39 -2.55 -7.62
N PRO A 82 22.62 -2.34 -6.55
CA PRO A 82 21.21 -1.95 -6.66
C PRO A 82 21.09 -0.69 -7.53
N ILE A 83 20.20 -0.73 -8.52
CA ILE A 83 19.92 0.40 -9.42
C ILE A 83 18.75 1.22 -8.86
N MET A 84 17.88 0.61 -8.06
CA MET A 84 16.76 1.26 -7.37
C MET A 84 16.98 1.17 -5.87
N HIS A 85 16.59 2.21 -5.16
CA HIS A 85 16.61 2.27 -3.72
C HIS A 85 15.20 2.64 -3.23
N PHE A 86 14.65 1.82 -2.36
CA PHE A 86 13.37 2.06 -1.71
C PHE A 86 13.63 2.50 -0.27
N ASP A 87 12.89 3.50 0.19
CA ASP A 87 12.91 3.86 1.60
C ASP A 87 12.40 2.69 2.43
N ASN A 88 13.30 2.07 3.14
CA ASN A 88 13.00 0.97 4.04
C ASN A 88 13.40 1.37 5.46
N VAL A 89 12.51 1.11 6.42
CA VAL A 89 12.80 1.25 7.83
C VAL A 89 13.05 -0.15 8.38
N PRO A 90 14.33 -0.55 8.51
CA PRO A 90 14.63 -1.85 9.09
C PRO A 90 14.06 -1.93 10.50
N ASP A 91 13.67 -3.12 10.93
CA ASP A 91 13.16 -3.42 12.28
C ASP A 91 11.81 -2.76 12.64
N LEU A 92 10.96 -2.44 11.68
CA LEU A 92 9.59 -2.04 11.98
C LEU A 92 8.88 -3.16 12.76
N LYS A 93 8.48 -2.83 13.98
CA LYS A 93 7.70 -3.77 14.80
C LYS A 93 6.40 -4.16 14.10
N GLY A 94 6.02 -5.42 14.24
CA GLY A 94 4.76 -5.95 13.69
C GLY A 94 4.85 -6.49 12.27
N LEU A 95 5.94 -6.27 11.55
CA LEU A 95 6.11 -6.79 10.19
C LEU A 95 6.03 -8.32 10.13
N LYS A 96 6.54 -9.02 11.15
CA LYS A 96 6.46 -10.48 11.29
C LYS A 96 5.02 -11.01 11.31
N LEU A 97 4.05 -10.14 11.57
CA LEU A 97 2.64 -10.50 11.59
C LEU A 97 1.97 -10.41 10.21
N LEU A 98 2.64 -9.82 9.19
CA LEU A 98 2.03 -9.64 7.87
C LEU A 98 1.63 -10.97 7.23
N ASN A 99 2.55 -11.93 7.12
CA ASN A 99 2.24 -13.23 6.52
C ASN A 99 1.19 -14.03 7.30
N PRO A 100 1.30 -14.19 8.62
CA PRO A 100 0.24 -14.82 9.39
C PRO A 100 -1.12 -14.16 9.20
N LEU A 101 -1.18 -12.83 9.29
CA LEU A 101 -2.43 -12.09 9.12
C LEU A 101 -2.98 -12.20 7.69
N TYR A 102 -2.13 -12.13 6.67
CA TYR A 102 -2.54 -12.35 5.29
C TYR A 102 -3.20 -13.72 5.12
N ASN A 103 -2.60 -14.77 5.66
CA ASN A 103 -3.13 -16.12 5.59
C ASN A 103 -4.48 -16.24 6.33
N HIS A 104 -4.60 -15.65 7.51
CA HIS A 104 -5.87 -15.65 8.26
C HIS A 104 -6.98 -14.88 7.52
N ILE A 105 -6.65 -13.77 6.87
CA ILE A 105 -7.60 -13.02 6.03
C ILE A 105 -8.02 -13.86 4.83
N ALA A 106 -7.07 -14.45 4.11
CA ALA A 106 -7.33 -15.26 2.92
C ALA A 106 -8.23 -16.48 3.22
N HIS A 107 -8.06 -17.08 4.40
CA HIS A 107 -8.85 -18.22 4.85
C HIS A 107 -10.11 -17.84 5.65
N LYS A 108 -10.42 -16.53 5.76
CA LYS A 108 -11.57 -16.02 6.52
C LYS A 108 -11.63 -16.58 7.94
N GLN A 109 -10.51 -16.52 8.66
CA GLN A 109 -10.42 -16.99 10.04
C GLN A 109 -10.62 -15.86 11.04
N THR A 110 -11.46 -16.09 12.03
CA THR A 110 -11.62 -15.19 13.18
C THR A 110 -10.42 -15.32 14.12
N LEU A 111 -9.95 -14.19 14.63
CA LEU A 111 -8.76 -14.12 15.48
C LEU A 111 -9.06 -13.55 16.85
N GLY A 112 -8.45 -14.11 17.88
CA GLY A 112 -8.16 -13.46 19.14
C GLY A 112 -6.89 -12.64 19.01
N ILE A 113 -6.97 -11.35 19.30
CA ILE A 113 -5.87 -10.39 19.16
C ILE A 113 -5.63 -9.69 20.48
N SER A 114 -4.44 -9.88 21.04
CA SER A 114 -3.96 -9.11 22.18
C SER A 114 -3.32 -7.83 21.67
N TYR A 115 -3.85 -6.67 22.04
CA TYR A 115 -3.45 -5.37 21.50
C TYR A 115 -3.19 -4.35 22.61
N GLN A 116 -2.04 -3.68 22.58
CA GLN A 116 -1.69 -2.65 23.55
C GLN A 116 -1.52 -1.28 22.88
N SER A 117 -2.50 -0.41 23.02
CA SER A 117 -2.37 0.97 22.56
C SER A 117 -1.34 1.74 23.40
N PHE A 118 -0.75 2.81 22.85
CA PHE A 118 0.25 3.60 23.60
C PHE A 118 -0.29 4.24 24.88
N SER A 119 -1.61 4.42 24.99
CA SER A 119 -2.25 4.96 26.19
C SER A 119 -2.72 3.88 27.18
N ALA A 120 -2.70 2.61 26.77
CA ALA A 120 -3.15 1.51 27.63
C ALA A 120 -2.00 1.01 28.52
N ARG A 121 -2.30 0.77 29.83
CA ARG A 121 -1.33 0.18 30.75
C ARG A 121 -1.10 -1.30 30.50
N GLU A 122 -2.16 -2.01 30.06
CA GLU A 122 -2.17 -3.45 29.81
C GLU A 122 -2.77 -3.74 28.44
N PRO A 123 -2.40 -4.87 27.80
CA PRO A 123 -3.02 -5.32 26.59
C PRO A 123 -4.53 -5.56 26.75
N GLN A 124 -5.28 -5.33 25.71
CA GLN A 124 -6.71 -5.60 25.62
C GLN A 124 -6.96 -6.69 24.60
N GLU A 125 -7.89 -7.59 24.90
CA GLU A 125 -8.23 -8.69 24.03
C GLU A 125 -9.41 -8.33 23.12
N TYR A 126 -9.23 -8.63 21.82
CA TYR A 126 -10.23 -8.42 20.78
C TYR A 126 -10.49 -9.72 20.04
N ILE A 127 -11.75 -10.05 19.79
CA ILE A 127 -12.13 -11.12 18.86
C ILE A 127 -12.59 -10.46 17.57
N LEU A 128 -11.75 -10.55 16.54
CA LEU A 128 -11.95 -9.85 15.26
C LEU A 128 -12.03 -10.81 14.09
N CYS A 129 -12.89 -10.47 13.13
CA CYS A 129 -12.89 -10.99 11.78
C CYS A 129 -12.01 -10.03 10.94
N PRO A 130 -10.77 -10.42 10.57
CA PRO A 130 -9.84 -9.58 9.83
C PRO A 130 -10.22 -9.53 8.36
N TYR A 131 -10.12 -8.34 7.72
CA TYR A 131 -10.53 -8.14 6.32
C TYR A 131 -9.42 -7.62 5.42
N LEU A 132 -8.55 -6.72 5.93
CA LEU A 132 -7.60 -6.00 5.10
C LEU A 132 -6.35 -5.60 5.87
N LEU A 133 -5.21 -5.72 5.22
CA LEU A 133 -3.95 -5.10 5.63
C LEU A 133 -3.70 -3.87 4.79
N LYS A 134 -3.46 -2.72 5.43
CA LYS A 134 -3.18 -1.46 4.75
C LYS A 134 -1.89 -0.84 5.26
N GLU A 135 -1.03 -0.47 4.32
CA GLU A 135 0.17 0.31 4.63
C GLU A 135 -0.12 1.80 4.53
N PHE A 136 0.43 2.58 5.46
CA PHE A 136 0.51 4.03 5.38
C PHE A 136 1.76 4.56 6.08
N ARG A 137 2.62 5.25 5.35
CA ARG A 137 3.89 5.84 5.84
C ARG A 137 4.77 4.82 6.56
N ASN A 138 5.01 3.70 5.92
CA ASN A 138 5.80 2.58 6.41
C ASN A 138 5.24 1.92 7.69
N ARG A 139 3.97 2.15 8.03
CA ARG A 139 3.29 1.45 9.13
C ARG A 139 2.12 0.65 8.58
N TRP A 140 2.02 -0.59 9.03
CA TRP A 140 0.93 -1.49 8.64
C TRP A 140 -0.19 -1.48 9.65
N PHE A 141 -1.39 -1.64 9.14
CA PHE A 141 -2.63 -1.64 9.91
C PHE A 141 -3.51 -2.81 9.49
N LEU A 142 -4.08 -3.47 10.48
CA LEU A 142 -5.11 -4.48 10.29
C LEU A 142 -6.49 -3.84 10.43
N PHE A 143 -7.32 -4.00 9.41
CA PHE A 143 -8.74 -3.68 9.46
C PHE A 143 -9.55 -4.95 9.65
N GLY A 144 -10.43 -4.94 10.62
CA GLY A 144 -11.32 -6.05 10.92
C GLY A 144 -12.47 -5.60 11.80
N SER A 145 -13.54 -6.38 11.83
CA SER A 145 -14.68 -6.09 12.69
C SER A 145 -14.74 -7.03 13.88
N ARG A 146 -15.17 -6.49 15.01
CA ARG A 146 -15.43 -7.33 16.19
C ARG A 146 -16.54 -8.34 15.87
N ALA A 147 -16.29 -9.61 16.17
CA ALA A 147 -17.19 -10.69 15.79
C ALA A 147 -18.59 -10.57 16.41
N ALA A 148 -18.69 -9.93 17.58
CA ALA A 148 -19.95 -9.79 18.31
C ALA A 148 -20.94 -8.81 17.66
N ASP A 149 -20.48 -7.63 17.24
CA ASP A 149 -21.33 -6.50 16.84
C ASP A 149 -20.92 -5.80 15.54
N LEU A 150 -19.93 -6.34 14.84
CA LEU A 150 -19.39 -5.84 13.58
C LEU A 150 -18.83 -4.40 13.65
N VAL A 151 -18.48 -3.92 14.84
CA VAL A 151 -17.75 -2.66 14.96
C VAL A 151 -16.39 -2.78 14.30
N LEU A 152 -16.10 -1.88 13.35
CA LEU A 152 -14.83 -1.86 12.63
C LEU A 152 -13.70 -1.30 13.49
N TYR A 153 -12.60 -2.03 13.55
CA TYR A 153 -11.36 -1.66 14.20
C TYR A 153 -10.24 -1.44 13.20
N ASN A 154 -9.33 -0.56 13.56
CA ASN A 154 -8.09 -0.27 12.88
C ASN A 154 -6.96 -0.49 13.89
N LEU A 155 -6.22 -1.57 13.76
CA LEU A 155 -5.14 -1.96 14.67
C LEU A 155 -3.79 -1.84 13.98
N ALA A 156 -2.91 -0.99 14.51
CA ALA A 156 -1.53 -0.90 14.03
C ALA A 156 -0.76 -2.16 14.43
N LEU A 157 -0.08 -2.81 13.47
CA LEU A 157 0.61 -4.08 13.69
C LEU A 157 1.73 -3.99 14.73
N ASP A 158 2.39 -2.85 14.84
CA ASP A 158 3.44 -2.58 15.82
C ASP A 158 2.97 -2.60 17.27
N ARG A 159 1.65 -2.65 17.51
CA ARG A 159 1.00 -2.69 18.81
C ARG A 159 0.25 -4.00 19.10
N ILE A 160 0.27 -4.91 18.15
CA ILE A 160 -0.26 -6.27 18.36
C ILE A 160 0.78 -7.05 19.15
N VAL A 161 0.38 -7.61 20.28
CA VAL A 161 1.21 -8.41 21.17
C VAL A 161 1.20 -9.87 20.72
N SER A 162 0.00 -10.41 20.46
CA SER A 162 -0.19 -11.78 19.94
C SER A 162 -1.44 -11.88 19.09
N ILE A 163 -1.46 -12.90 18.24
CA ILE A 163 -2.62 -13.32 17.46
C ILE A 163 -2.80 -14.83 17.62
N GLU A 164 -4.04 -15.27 17.78
CA GLU A 164 -4.40 -16.67 17.87
C GLU A 164 -5.70 -16.94 17.11
N PRO A 165 -5.86 -18.07 16.43
CA PRO A 165 -7.14 -18.44 15.84
C PRO A 165 -8.21 -18.57 16.94
N ALA A 166 -9.39 -18.01 16.68
CA ALA A 166 -10.55 -18.15 17.56
C ALA A 166 -11.57 -19.11 16.95
N ASP A 167 -12.14 -19.99 17.77
CA ASP A 167 -13.21 -20.92 17.36
C ASP A 167 -14.58 -20.18 17.37
N ILE A 168 -14.66 -19.15 16.55
CA ILE A 168 -15.86 -18.32 16.37
C ILE A 168 -16.07 -18.13 14.87
N PRO A 169 -17.32 -18.31 14.37
CA PRO A 169 -17.61 -18.16 12.96
C PRO A 169 -17.20 -16.78 12.43
N PHE A 170 -16.52 -16.77 11.28
CA PHE A 170 -16.17 -15.55 10.58
C PHE A 170 -17.43 -14.84 10.08
N ARG A 171 -17.48 -13.54 10.24
CA ARG A 171 -18.60 -12.71 9.78
C ARG A 171 -18.05 -11.57 8.91
N GLU A 172 -18.62 -11.43 7.75
CA GLU A 172 -18.35 -10.25 6.89
C GLU A 172 -19.12 -9.05 7.43
N ASN A 173 -18.53 -7.87 7.30
CA ASN A 173 -19.19 -6.63 7.61
C ASN A 173 -19.77 -6.03 6.32
N PRO A 174 -21.10 -5.96 6.15
CA PRO A 174 -21.71 -5.48 4.92
C PRO A 174 -21.43 -3.99 4.64
N ASP A 175 -21.03 -3.23 5.67
CA ASP A 175 -20.70 -1.81 5.55
C ASP A 175 -19.22 -1.56 5.26
N PHE A 176 -18.40 -2.62 5.14
CA PHE A 176 -16.97 -2.52 4.84
C PHE A 176 -16.66 -3.13 3.48
N ASP A 177 -16.40 -2.29 2.49
CA ASP A 177 -15.89 -2.67 1.19
C ASP A 177 -14.38 -2.41 1.13
N SER A 178 -13.59 -3.46 1.12
CA SER A 178 -12.12 -3.35 1.13
C SER A 178 -11.55 -2.63 -0.10
N GLU A 179 -12.25 -2.66 -1.23
CA GLU A 179 -11.80 -2.02 -2.47
C GLU A 179 -12.03 -0.51 -2.45
N HIS A 180 -13.19 -0.07 -1.92
CA HIS A 180 -13.61 1.33 -2.01
C HIS A 180 -13.61 2.09 -0.69
N PHE A 181 -13.37 1.39 0.44
CA PHE A 181 -13.43 2.02 1.75
C PHE A 181 -12.49 3.24 1.88
N PHE A 182 -11.36 3.21 1.19
CA PHE A 182 -10.33 4.23 1.28
C PHE A 182 -10.32 5.24 0.13
N ASP A 183 -11.26 5.16 -0.82
CA ASP A 183 -11.30 6.07 -1.98
C ASP A 183 -11.34 7.56 -1.61
N ASN A 184 -11.87 7.87 -0.43
CA ASN A 184 -11.99 9.22 0.06
C ASN A 184 -11.19 9.47 1.34
N VAL A 185 -10.07 8.76 1.52
CA VAL A 185 -9.29 8.81 2.77
C VAL A 185 -7.83 9.07 2.48
N ILE A 186 -7.28 10.08 3.13
CA ILE A 186 -5.83 10.22 3.26
C ILE A 186 -5.44 9.46 4.53
N GLY A 187 -4.66 8.38 4.38
CA GLY A 187 -4.24 7.55 5.51
C GLY A 187 -5.18 6.41 5.87
N VAL A 188 -5.37 6.19 7.15
CA VAL A 188 -6.03 4.99 7.71
C VAL A 188 -7.13 5.29 8.73
N SER A 189 -7.24 6.52 9.22
CA SER A 189 -8.22 6.91 10.23
C SER A 189 -9.56 7.25 9.59
N LYS A 190 -10.41 6.23 9.43
CA LYS A 190 -11.80 6.36 9.00
C LYS A 190 -12.67 5.39 9.78
N ASN A 191 -13.84 5.86 10.16
CA ASN A 191 -14.89 5.01 10.67
C ASN A 191 -16.02 4.92 9.60
N ILE A 192 -16.83 3.88 9.63
CA ILE A 192 -17.90 3.62 8.65
C ILE A 192 -18.85 4.82 8.49
N ARG A 193 -19.08 5.57 9.56
CA ARG A 193 -20.00 6.73 9.56
C ARG A 193 -19.38 8.02 9.04
N ASN A 194 -18.07 8.06 8.82
CA ASN A 194 -17.42 9.27 8.32
C ASN A 194 -17.74 9.49 6.85
N THR A 195 -18.27 10.65 6.53
CA THR A 195 -18.57 11.07 5.15
C THR A 195 -17.50 12.00 4.62
N PRO A 196 -17.12 11.89 3.32
CA PRO A 196 -16.19 12.80 2.69
C PRO A 196 -16.77 14.22 2.64
N ARG A 197 -15.87 15.20 2.69
CA ARG A 197 -16.21 16.62 2.59
C ARG A 197 -15.26 17.31 1.62
N LYS A 198 -15.76 18.35 0.96
CA LYS A 198 -14.92 19.21 0.13
C LYS A 198 -13.97 19.99 1.03
N VAL A 199 -12.69 19.87 0.76
CA VAL A 199 -11.61 20.65 1.41
C VAL A 199 -10.94 21.47 0.35
N ARG A 200 -10.94 22.81 0.52
CA ARG A 200 -10.24 23.74 -0.38
C ARG A 200 -8.99 24.27 0.30
N PHE A 201 -7.94 24.35 -0.45
CA PHE A 201 -6.68 24.88 0.04
C PHE A 201 -5.97 25.69 -1.03
N ARG A 202 -5.25 26.71 -0.59
CA ARG A 202 -4.36 27.49 -1.44
C ARG A 202 -2.95 26.95 -1.29
N ALA A 203 -2.30 26.66 -2.42
CA ALA A 203 -0.88 26.35 -2.50
C ALA A 203 -0.14 27.55 -3.04
N MET A 204 0.94 27.96 -2.39
CA MET A 204 1.81 29.04 -2.85
C MET A 204 2.60 28.60 -4.10
N ARG A 205 3.16 29.53 -4.84
CA ARG A 205 3.76 29.34 -6.16
C ARG A 205 4.60 28.07 -6.31
N GLU A 206 5.50 27.81 -5.39
CA GLU A 206 6.38 26.64 -5.46
C GLU A 206 5.60 25.36 -5.20
N GLN A 207 4.79 25.34 -4.13
CA GLN A 207 4.00 24.17 -3.76
C GLN A 207 2.90 23.85 -4.78
N SER A 208 2.37 24.87 -5.47
CA SER A 208 1.34 24.67 -6.50
C SER A 208 1.83 23.76 -7.63
N ARG A 209 3.09 23.92 -8.04
CA ARG A 209 3.71 23.09 -9.08
C ARG A 209 3.87 21.64 -8.64
N TYR A 210 4.38 21.41 -7.41
CA TYR A 210 4.51 20.06 -6.84
C TYR A 210 3.15 19.38 -6.70
N ILE A 211 2.17 20.08 -6.15
CA ILE A 211 0.82 19.55 -5.93
C ILE A 211 0.08 19.29 -7.24
N SER A 212 0.37 20.06 -8.30
CA SER A 212 -0.18 19.79 -9.63
C SER A 212 0.36 18.50 -10.26
N THR A 213 1.64 18.20 -10.05
CA THR A 213 2.27 16.98 -10.59
C THR A 213 2.11 15.77 -9.69
N LYS A 214 1.98 15.98 -8.38
CA LYS A 214 1.72 14.93 -7.37
C LYS A 214 0.53 15.36 -6.50
N PRO A 215 -0.71 15.08 -6.93
CA PRO A 215 -1.91 15.43 -6.18
C PRO A 215 -1.90 14.89 -4.76
N VAL A 216 -2.44 15.66 -3.82
CA VAL A 216 -2.59 15.26 -2.41
C VAL A 216 -3.56 14.08 -2.27
N HIS A 217 -4.54 14.03 -3.17
CA HIS A 217 -5.54 12.96 -3.23
C HIS A 217 -6.07 12.81 -4.67
N PRO A 218 -6.47 11.60 -5.13
CA PRO A 218 -7.00 11.39 -6.49
C PRO A 218 -8.20 12.28 -6.86
N SER A 219 -9.01 12.70 -5.87
CA SER A 219 -10.15 13.63 -6.10
C SER A 219 -9.74 15.09 -6.28
N GLN A 220 -8.44 15.39 -6.36
CA GLN A 220 -7.95 16.77 -6.48
C GLN A 220 -8.34 17.40 -7.80
N ILE A 221 -8.95 18.58 -7.73
CA ILE A 221 -9.20 19.44 -8.89
C ILE A 221 -8.62 20.83 -8.64
N LEU A 222 -8.13 21.46 -9.71
CA LEU A 222 -7.76 22.87 -9.72
C LEU A 222 -9.01 23.72 -9.87
N LEU A 223 -9.23 24.69 -8.97
CA LEU A 223 -10.33 25.63 -9.04
C LEU A 223 -9.92 26.97 -9.63
N GLU A 224 -8.74 27.45 -9.24
CA GLU A 224 -8.28 28.80 -9.59
C GLU A 224 -6.76 28.84 -9.64
N MET A 225 -6.21 29.58 -10.56
CA MET A 225 -4.78 29.95 -10.63
C MET A 225 -4.65 31.44 -10.67
N ASN A 226 -3.87 32.01 -9.76
CA ASN A 226 -3.51 33.40 -9.75
C ASN A 226 -2.25 33.61 -10.62
N GLU A 227 -2.37 34.35 -11.71
CA GLU A 227 -1.29 34.56 -12.64
C GLU A 227 -0.21 35.54 -12.09
N GLU A 228 -0.56 36.41 -11.15
CA GLU A 228 0.37 37.39 -10.59
C GLU A 228 1.39 36.73 -9.65
N ASP A 229 0.91 35.93 -8.68
CA ASP A 229 1.76 35.31 -7.67
C ASP A 229 2.02 33.82 -7.93
N GLY A 230 1.34 33.22 -8.92
CA GLY A 230 1.45 31.82 -9.28
C GLY A 230 0.86 30.85 -8.24
N SER A 231 0.08 31.37 -7.27
CA SER A 231 -0.63 30.51 -6.31
C SER A 231 -1.84 29.86 -6.96
N CYS A 232 -2.20 28.66 -6.46
CA CYS A 232 -3.36 27.92 -6.95
C CYS A 232 -4.31 27.55 -5.80
N ILE A 233 -5.60 27.53 -6.11
CA ILE A 233 -6.62 26.97 -5.22
C ILE A 233 -7.04 25.63 -5.76
N PHE A 234 -6.85 24.61 -4.93
CA PHE A 234 -7.28 23.23 -5.20
C PHE A 234 -8.45 22.84 -4.30
N GLN A 235 -9.21 21.87 -4.77
CA GLN A 235 -10.23 21.19 -3.96
C GLN A 235 -9.99 19.69 -4.00
N ILE A 236 -10.14 19.05 -2.85
CA ILE A 236 -10.22 17.59 -2.70
C ILE A 236 -11.52 17.23 -2.01
N GLU A 237 -11.98 15.98 -2.16
CA GLU A 237 -13.15 15.45 -1.46
C GLU A 237 -12.73 14.25 -0.63
N VAL A 238 -12.58 14.45 0.69
CA VAL A 238 -11.99 13.48 1.60
C VAL A 238 -12.67 13.50 2.99
N VAL A 239 -12.53 12.41 3.70
CA VAL A 239 -12.80 12.37 5.14
C VAL A 239 -11.74 13.23 5.85
N ILE A 240 -12.23 14.19 6.64
CA ILE A 240 -11.34 15.05 7.44
C ILE A 240 -10.87 14.24 8.65
N ASN A 241 -9.58 13.88 8.67
CA ASN A 241 -8.92 13.08 9.69
C ASN A 241 -7.55 13.64 10.06
N VAL A 242 -6.90 13.00 11.02
CA VAL A 242 -5.59 13.44 11.52
C VAL A 242 -4.47 13.31 10.49
N GLU A 243 -4.54 12.31 9.63
CA GLU A 243 -3.54 12.09 8.59
C GLU A 243 -3.64 13.15 7.49
N MET A 244 -4.84 13.57 7.12
CA MET A 244 -5.04 14.70 6.22
C MET A 244 -4.36 15.95 6.78
N PHE A 245 -4.59 16.28 8.05
CA PHE A 245 -3.92 17.43 8.67
C PHE A 245 -2.41 17.27 8.71
N SER A 246 -1.90 16.08 9.01
CA SER A 246 -0.45 15.82 9.00
C SER A 246 0.18 16.03 7.62
N VAL A 247 -0.52 15.64 6.55
CA VAL A 247 -0.08 15.90 5.17
C VAL A 247 -0.03 17.40 4.91
N PHE A 248 -1.08 18.15 5.28
CA PHE A 248 -1.08 19.60 5.08
C PHE A 248 -0.04 20.32 5.92
N MET A 249 0.20 19.88 7.16
CA MET A 249 1.25 20.43 8.02
C MET A 249 2.67 20.23 7.43
N SER A 250 2.91 19.14 6.70
CA SER A 250 4.21 18.88 6.08
C SER A 250 4.61 19.89 5.00
N TYR A 251 3.66 20.64 4.46
CA TYR A 251 3.93 21.70 3.51
C TYR A 251 4.32 23.05 4.17
N GLY A 252 4.24 23.12 5.53
CA GLY A 252 4.57 24.33 6.29
C GLY A 252 3.79 25.56 5.80
N PRO A 253 4.48 26.71 5.54
CA PRO A 253 3.83 27.93 5.08
C PRO A 253 3.39 27.87 3.61
N GLY A 254 3.78 26.84 2.85
CA GLY A 254 3.52 26.70 1.42
C GLY A 254 2.07 26.36 1.08
N VAL A 255 1.27 25.89 2.06
CA VAL A 255 -0.13 25.53 1.84
C VAL A 255 -1.01 26.03 2.98
N LYS A 256 -2.21 26.53 2.61
CA LYS A 256 -3.21 27.02 3.55
C LYS A 256 -4.56 26.41 3.25
N ILE A 257 -5.14 25.67 4.20
CA ILE A 257 -6.56 25.24 4.12
C ILE A 257 -7.44 26.50 4.23
N ILE A 258 -8.38 26.64 3.32
CA ILE A 258 -9.31 27.78 3.29
C ILE A 258 -10.78 27.37 3.53
N TYR A 259 -11.11 26.10 3.30
CA TYR A 259 -12.44 25.55 3.54
C TYR A 259 -12.34 24.06 3.88
N PRO A 260 -13.16 23.51 4.77
CA PRO A 260 -14.17 24.20 5.60
C PRO A 260 -13.53 25.00 6.76
N LYS A 261 -14.28 25.92 7.33
CA LYS A 261 -13.81 26.79 8.43
C LYS A 261 -13.30 25.99 9.64
N GLN A 262 -13.92 24.84 9.93
CA GLN A 262 -13.48 23.96 11.01
C GLN A 262 -12.05 23.42 10.76
N ALA A 263 -11.77 22.96 9.55
CA ALA A 263 -10.44 22.46 9.17
C ALA A 263 -9.40 23.61 9.19
N PHE A 264 -9.76 24.78 8.69
CA PHE A 264 -8.91 25.97 8.79
C PHE A 264 -8.57 26.31 10.24
N ASN A 265 -9.56 26.37 11.13
CA ASN A 265 -9.35 26.70 12.52
C ASN A 265 -8.50 25.65 13.24
N TYR A 266 -8.71 24.37 12.96
CA TYR A 266 -7.89 23.28 13.51
C TYR A 266 -6.43 23.45 13.13
N MET A 267 -6.14 23.63 11.82
CA MET A 267 -4.78 23.83 11.33
C MET A 267 -4.13 25.08 11.94
N ARG A 268 -4.84 26.21 11.96
CA ARG A 268 -4.33 27.45 12.56
C ARG A 268 -3.91 27.24 14.01
N ASN A 269 -4.76 26.57 14.79
CA ASN A 269 -4.48 26.34 16.21
C ASN A 269 -3.28 25.40 16.39
N LYS A 270 -3.19 24.33 15.59
CA LYS A 270 -2.04 23.40 15.65
C LYS A 270 -0.72 24.04 15.24
N LEU A 271 -0.75 24.88 14.22
CA LEU A 271 0.44 25.63 13.82
C LEU A 271 0.86 26.67 14.87
N HIS A 272 -0.10 27.28 15.55
CA HIS A 272 0.19 28.20 16.67
C HIS A 272 0.77 27.45 17.87
N GLU A 273 0.18 26.32 18.28
CA GLU A 273 0.74 25.45 19.30
C GLU A 273 2.19 25.03 18.95
N ALA A 274 2.43 24.63 17.69
CA ALA A 274 3.77 24.27 17.24
C ALA A 274 4.75 25.46 17.33
N ALA A 275 4.34 26.65 16.89
CA ALA A 275 5.20 27.85 16.98
C ALA A 275 5.57 28.19 18.43
N THR A 276 4.61 28.14 19.35
CA THR A 276 4.84 28.40 20.78
C THR A 276 5.91 27.49 21.40
N LEU A 277 5.97 26.22 20.99
CA LEU A 277 7.01 25.29 21.45
C LEU A 277 8.43 25.73 21.06
N TYR A 278 8.59 26.41 19.92
CA TYR A 278 9.89 26.98 19.51
C TYR A 278 10.22 28.28 20.23
N ASP A 279 9.21 29.11 20.57
CA ASP A 279 9.40 30.36 21.28
C ASP A 279 9.91 30.13 22.74
N GLU A 280 9.43 29.05 23.39
CA GLU A 280 9.90 28.66 24.74
C GLU A 280 11.40 28.32 24.77
N PHE A 281 11.97 27.88 23.65
CA PHE A 281 13.39 27.49 23.56
C PHE A 281 14.34 28.68 23.37
N VAL A 282 13.86 29.79 22.81
CA VAL A 282 14.67 31.00 22.55
C VAL A 282 14.96 31.77 23.83
N GLY A 283 14.18 31.57 24.90
CA GLY A 283 14.34 32.23 26.19
C GLY A 283 15.34 31.57 27.17
N SER A 284 15.95 30.44 26.78
CA SER A 284 16.82 29.63 27.67
C SER A 284 18.29 29.55 27.23
N HIS A 285 18.77 30.47 26.36
CA HIS A 285 20.18 30.62 25.98
C HIS A 285 20.72 32.01 26.29
#